data_ac09433e4169f3667993346bf56a932a
#
_entry.id   ac09433e4169f3667993346bf56a932a
#
_cell.length_a   1.000
_cell.length_b   1.000
_cell.length_c   1.000
_cell.angle_alpha   90.00
_cell.angle_beta   90.00
_cell.angle_gamma   90.00
#
_symmetry.space_group_name_H-M   'P 1'
#
loop_
_entity.id
_entity.type
_entity.pdbx_description
1 polymer ?
#
loop_
_entity_poly.entity_id
_entity_poly.type
_entity_poly.pdbx_seq_one_letter_code
_entity_poly.pdbx_strand_id
1 'polypeptide(L)'
;VPANMRTVVDESICEQLARDGYFYIQHRFDVDNVAFARAMRDKGLFVSITLGVKQADYRTIDELAASGLGADYVTIDVAHGHADSVKNMIRAIKEKLPAAFVIGGNVGAPEGVMDLERWGADATKVGIGPGKVCITRTKTGFGTGGWQLSALKWCARVATRPVIADVLADPQIAERRMVI
;
A
#
# COMPACT_ATOMS: atom_id res chain seq x y z
N VAL A 1 1.74 5.33 -10.12
CA VAL A 1 0.70 4.67 -9.30
C VAL A 1 -0.18 5.76 -8.70
N PRO A 2 -1.51 5.77 -8.93
CA PRO A 2 -2.39 6.74 -8.29
C PRO A 2 -2.45 6.50 -6.77
N ALA A 3 -2.70 7.57 -6.02
CA ALA A 3 -2.88 7.45 -4.57
C ALA A 3 -4.11 6.58 -4.27
N ASN A 4 -3.98 5.63 -3.36
CA ASN A 4 -5.05 4.72 -2.95
C ASN A 4 -6.05 5.41 -1.99
N MET A 5 -6.64 6.48 -2.47
CA MET A 5 -7.61 7.29 -1.75
C MET A 5 -8.99 7.17 -2.40
N ARG A 6 -10.04 7.11 -1.58
CA ARG A 6 -11.44 7.03 -2.04
C ARG A 6 -11.84 8.13 -3.03
N THR A 7 -11.21 9.29 -2.94
CA THR A 7 -11.46 10.43 -3.84
C THR A 7 -10.63 10.41 -5.11
N VAL A 8 -9.73 9.46 -5.29
CA VAL A 8 -8.79 9.37 -6.41
C VAL A 8 -9.02 8.11 -7.24
N VAL A 9 -9.26 6.98 -6.59
CA VAL A 9 -9.51 5.69 -7.26
C VAL A 9 -10.79 5.08 -6.71
N ASP A 10 -11.52 4.43 -7.59
CA ASP A 10 -12.62 3.52 -7.29
C ASP A 10 -12.43 2.22 -8.10
N GLU A 11 -13.35 1.28 -7.97
CA GLU A 11 -13.28 0.00 -8.66
C GLU A 11 -13.22 0.16 -10.19
N SER A 12 -13.99 1.11 -10.74
CA SER A 12 -14.04 1.38 -12.18
C SER A 12 -12.71 1.95 -12.70
N ILE A 13 -12.12 2.90 -11.98
CA ILE A 13 -10.81 3.47 -12.31
C ILE A 13 -9.71 2.41 -12.20
N CYS A 14 -9.76 1.57 -11.15
CA CYS A 14 -8.81 0.47 -10.99
C CYS A 14 -8.89 -0.54 -12.15
N GLU A 15 -10.11 -0.89 -12.58
CA GLU A 15 -10.31 -1.73 -13.76
C GLU A 15 -9.75 -1.10 -15.04
N GLN A 16 -10.03 0.17 -15.29
CA GLN A 16 -9.51 0.87 -16.46
C GLN A 16 -7.98 0.92 -16.46
N LEU A 17 -7.38 1.26 -15.33
CA LEU A 17 -5.92 1.26 -15.19
C LEU A 17 -5.32 -0.12 -15.48
N ALA A 18 -5.92 -1.19 -14.96
CA ALA A 18 -5.46 -2.54 -15.22
C ALA A 18 -5.55 -2.92 -16.71
N ARG A 19 -6.66 -2.55 -17.38
CA ARG A 19 -6.84 -2.78 -18.83
C ARG A 19 -5.79 -2.05 -19.68
N ASP A 20 -5.43 -0.84 -19.26
CA ASP A 20 -4.46 0.00 -19.96
C ASP A 20 -2.99 -0.36 -19.59
N GLY A 21 -2.78 -1.41 -18.77
CA GLY A 21 -1.46 -1.88 -18.37
C GLY A 21 -0.80 -1.03 -17.27
N TYR A 22 -1.55 -0.19 -16.58
CA TYR A 22 -1.03 0.59 -15.46
C TYR A 22 -1.24 -0.11 -14.13
N PHE A 23 -0.26 0.05 -13.22
CA PHE A 23 -0.38 -0.43 -11.86
C PHE A 23 -1.29 0.48 -11.03
N TYR A 24 -2.18 -0.11 -10.27
CA TYR A 24 -3.07 0.56 -9.34
C TYR A 24 -2.98 -0.08 -7.94
N ILE A 25 -3.39 0.67 -6.94
CA ILE A 25 -3.65 0.18 -5.58
C ILE A 25 -5.07 0.62 -5.23
N GLN A 26 -6.01 -0.35 -5.07
CA GLN A 26 -7.37 -0.06 -4.66
C GLN A 26 -7.37 0.45 -3.20
N HIS A 27 -8.22 1.43 -2.87
CA HIS A 27 -8.36 1.87 -1.49
C HIS A 27 -9.13 0.84 -0.64
N ARG A 28 -9.03 0.94 0.69
CA ARG A 28 -9.65 -0.01 1.64
C ARG A 28 -10.98 0.45 2.26
N PHE A 29 -11.50 1.62 1.89
CA PHE A 29 -12.67 2.22 2.55
C PHE A 29 -13.95 1.83 1.84
N ASP A 30 -14.86 1.16 2.57
CA ASP A 30 -16.18 0.71 2.06
C ASP A 30 -16.10 -0.11 0.75
N VAL A 31 -15.06 -0.94 0.62
CA VAL A 31 -14.84 -1.85 -0.51
C VAL A 31 -15.00 -3.29 -0.06
N ASP A 32 -15.76 -4.08 -0.80
CA ASP A 32 -15.75 -5.52 -0.70
C ASP A 32 -14.58 -6.07 -1.54
N ASN A 33 -13.44 -6.29 -0.91
CA ASN A 33 -12.24 -6.78 -1.58
C ASN A 33 -12.42 -8.17 -2.22
N VAL A 34 -13.31 -9.01 -1.71
CA VAL A 34 -13.57 -10.35 -2.27
C VAL A 34 -14.40 -10.23 -3.54
N ALA A 35 -15.46 -9.42 -3.52
CA ALA A 35 -16.27 -9.13 -4.71
C ALA A 35 -15.42 -8.45 -5.79
N PHE A 36 -14.59 -7.47 -5.42
CA PHE A 36 -13.67 -6.80 -6.32
C PHE A 36 -12.67 -7.78 -6.94
N ALA A 37 -12.03 -8.64 -6.14
CA ALA A 37 -11.10 -9.65 -6.63
C ALA A 37 -11.77 -10.58 -7.65
N ARG A 38 -12.99 -11.03 -7.37
CA ARG A 38 -13.78 -11.85 -8.30
C ARG A 38 -14.03 -11.13 -9.61
N ALA A 39 -14.52 -9.89 -9.56
CA ALA A 39 -14.81 -9.08 -10.73
C ALA A 39 -13.57 -8.85 -11.62
N MET A 40 -12.41 -8.67 -11.02
CA MET A 40 -11.15 -8.51 -11.75
C MET A 40 -10.67 -9.83 -12.36
N ARG A 41 -10.76 -10.96 -11.62
CA ARG A 41 -10.40 -12.29 -12.12
C ARG A 41 -11.29 -12.71 -13.29
N ASP A 42 -12.60 -12.47 -13.22
CA ASP A 42 -13.57 -12.80 -14.29
C ASP A 42 -13.24 -12.05 -15.60
N LYS A 43 -12.54 -10.92 -15.51
CA LYS A 43 -12.07 -10.11 -16.64
C LYS A 43 -10.63 -10.42 -17.07
N GLY A 44 -9.97 -11.39 -16.43
CA GLY A 44 -8.57 -11.73 -16.70
C GLY A 44 -7.57 -10.64 -16.27
N LEU A 45 -7.96 -9.78 -15.31
CA LEU A 45 -7.13 -8.69 -14.83
C LEU A 45 -6.46 -9.04 -13.51
N PHE A 46 -5.31 -8.41 -13.22
CA PHE A 46 -4.63 -8.59 -11.95
C PHE A 46 -5.41 -7.92 -10.81
N VAL A 47 -5.25 -8.49 -9.61
CA VAL A 47 -5.95 -8.06 -8.39
C VAL A 47 -4.97 -7.36 -7.46
N SER A 48 -5.18 -6.07 -7.20
CA SER A 48 -4.42 -5.29 -6.22
C SER A 48 -5.37 -4.66 -5.22
N ILE A 49 -5.34 -5.16 -3.99
CA ILE A 49 -6.23 -4.75 -2.90
C ILE A 49 -5.46 -4.06 -1.77
N THR A 50 -6.19 -3.36 -0.93
CA THR A 50 -5.62 -2.75 0.28
C THR A 50 -6.35 -3.23 1.53
N LEU A 51 -5.58 -3.53 2.56
CA LEU A 51 -6.04 -3.97 3.87
C LEU A 51 -5.52 -3.03 4.97
N GLY A 52 -6.23 -3.00 6.08
CA GLY A 52 -5.73 -2.48 7.35
C GLY A 52 -5.13 -3.60 8.19
N VAL A 53 -5.30 -3.49 9.53
CA VAL A 53 -4.78 -4.46 10.50
C VAL A 53 -5.86 -4.90 11.52
N LYS A 54 -7.13 -4.72 11.16
CA LYS A 54 -8.26 -5.09 12.02
C LYS A 54 -8.71 -6.52 11.75
N GLN A 55 -9.52 -7.07 12.64
CA GLN A 55 -10.07 -8.43 12.51
C GLN A 55 -10.84 -8.65 11.19
N ALA A 56 -11.50 -7.61 10.69
CA ALA A 56 -12.17 -7.67 9.39
C ALA A 56 -11.18 -7.92 8.23
N ASP A 57 -10.00 -7.33 8.29
CA ASP A 57 -8.97 -7.49 7.27
C ASP A 57 -8.41 -8.93 7.24
N TYR A 58 -8.27 -9.57 8.42
CA TYR A 58 -7.90 -10.99 8.51
C TYR A 58 -8.98 -11.89 7.90
N ARG A 59 -10.26 -11.61 8.14
CA ARG A 59 -11.36 -12.37 7.51
C ARG A 59 -11.33 -12.25 5.99
N THR A 60 -11.05 -11.07 5.45
CA THR A 60 -10.89 -10.88 3.99
C THR A 60 -9.79 -11.78 3.43
N ILE A 61 -8.64 -11.91 4.12
CA ILE A 61 -7.57 -12.82 3.71
C ILE A 61 -8.06 -14.28 3.73
N ASP A 62 -8.80 -14.68 4.77
CA ASP A 62 -9.34 -16.03 4.89
C ASP A 62 -10.31 -16.35 3.76
N GLU A 63 -11.19 -15.42 3.42
CA GLU A 63 -12.17 -15.58 2.34
C GLU A 63 -11.51 -15.63 0.97
N LEU A 64 -10.48 -14.79 0.70
CA LEU A 64 -9.70 -14.83 -0.53
C LEU A 64 -8.96 -16.15 -0.69
N ALA A 65 -8.38 -16.67 0.38
CA ALA A 65 -7.70 -17.96 0.37
C ALA A 65 -8.69 -19.12 0.16
N ALA A 66 -9.80 -19.15 0.92
CA ALA A 66 -10.80 -20.19 0.84
C ALA A 66 -11.52 -20.25 -0.52
N SER A 67 -11.75 -19.09 -1.15
CA SER A 67 -12.37 -19.00 -2.48
C SER A 67 -11.42 -19.33 -3.64
N GLY A 68 -10.12 -19.44 -3.39
CA GLY A 68 -9.11 -19.63 -4.44
C GLY A 68 -8.88 -18.40 -5.34
N LEU A 69 -9.54 -17.27 -5.05
CA LEU A 69 -9.37 -16.04 -5.84
C LEU A 69 -7.97 -15.45 -5.70
N GLY A 70 -7.45 -15.44 -4.47
CA GLY A 70 -6.18 -14.82 -4.14
C GLY A 70 -6.14 -13.32 -4.46
N ALA A 71 -4.93 -12.76 -4.35
CA ALA A 71 -4.62 -11.41 -4.83
C ALA A 71 -3.18 -11.42 -5.35
N ASP A 72 -2.91 -10.65 -6.41
CA ASP A 72 -1.54 -10.53 -6.94
C ASP A 72 -0.73 -9.55 -6.08
N TYR A 73 -1.39 -8.49 -5.60
CA TYR A 73 -0.79 -7.48 -4.74
C TYR A 73 -1.70 -7.19 -3.54
N VAL A 74 -1.11 -7.16 -2.36
CA VAL A 74 -1.80 -6.78 -1.12
C VAL A 74 -1.04 -5.65 -0.46
N THR A 75 -1.66 -4.48 -0.40
CA THR A 75 -1.09 -3.31 0.28
C THR A 75 -1.64 -3.25 1.71
N ILE A 76 -0.76 -3.16 2.70
CA ILE A 76 -1.13 -2.82 4.07
C ILE A 76 -0.99 -1.31 4.22
N ASP A 77 -2.11 -0.61 4.39
CA ASP A 77 -2.16 0.85 4.41
C ASP A 77 -2.67 1.37 5.75
N VAL A 78 -1.73 1.73 6.63
CA VAL A 78 -1.98 2.31 7.94
C VAL A 78 -1.10 3.53 8.19
N ALA A 79 -1.56 4.43 9.05
CA ALA A 79 -0.83 5.65 9.38
C ALA A 79 0.52 5.40 10.05
N HIS A 80 0.69 4.25 10.73
CA HIS A 80 1.93 3.84 11.39
C HIS A 80 2.25 2.39 11.03
N GLY A 81 3.01 2.24 9.93
CA GLY A 81 3.39 0.93 9.39
C GLY A 81 4.43 0.18 10.21
N HIS A 82 5.23 0.88 10.99
CA HIS A 82 6.26 0.28 11.85
C HIS A 82 5.67 -0.17 13.18
N ALA A 83 4.78 -1.17 13.15
CA ALA A 83 4.06 -1.69 14.31
C ALA A 83 3.88 -3.22 14.23
N ASP A 84 3.81 -3.88 15.40
CA ASP A 84 3.61 -5.33 15.50
C ASP A 84 2.32 -5.81 14.82
N SER A 85 1.28 -4.98 14.80
CA SER A 85 0.04 -5.29 14.08
C SER A 85 0.28 -5.45 12.57
N VAL A 86 1.15 -4.64 11.99
CA VAL A 86 1.54 -4.73 10.57
C VAL A 86 2.41 -5.96 10.32
N LYS A 87 3.37 -6.24 11.21
CA LYS A 87 4.17 -7.46 11.19
C LYS A 87 3.29 -8.72 11.17
N ASN A 88 2.29 -8.76 12.05
CA ASN A 88 1.38 -9.89 12.13
C ASN A 88 0.52 -10.03 10.87
N MET A 89 0.08 -8.91 10.31
CA MET A 89 -0.68 -8.88 9.06
C MET A 89 0.17 -9.37 7.87
N ILE A 90 1.42 -8.92 7.73
CA ILE A 90 2.35 -9.39 6.69
C ILE A 90 2.50 -10.92 6.77
N ARG A 91 2.71 -11.44 7.99
CA ARG A 91 2.85 -12.89 8.21
C ARG A 91 1.59 -13.65 7.81
N ALA A 92 0.43 -13.18 8.22
CA ALA A 92 -0.85 -13.81 7.87
C ALA A 92 -1.09 -13.82 6.35
N ILE A 93 -0.77 -12.73 5.65
CA ILE A 93 -0.86 -12.68 4.19
C ILE A 93 0.09 -13.69 3.56
N LYS A 94 1.36 -13.71 3.97
CA LYS A 94 2.36 -14.64 3.41
C LYS A 94 2.04 -16.10 3.67
N GLU A 95 1.40 -16.41 4.79
CA GLU A 95 0.95 -17.76 5.13
C GLU A 95 -0.24 -18.21 4.28
N LYS A 96 -1.26 -17.35 4.13
CA LYS A 96 -2.53 -17.72 3.50
C LYS A 96 -2.61 -17.41 2.01
N LEU A 97 -1.88 -16.41 1.55
CA LEU A 97 -1.78 -15.97 0.16
C LEU A 97 -0.29 -15.91 -0.26
N PRO A 98 0.43 -17.04 -0.30
CA PRO A 98 1.89 -17.07 -0.47
C PRO A 98 2.37 -16.49 -1.80
N ALA A 99 1.52 -16.47 -2.82
CA ALA A 99 1.83 -15.88 -4.13
C ALA A 99 1.66 -14.35 -4.16
N ALA A 100 1.05 -13.75 -3.14
CA ALA A 100 0.80 -12.31 -3.12
C ALA A 100 2.09 -11.52 -2.91
N PHE A 101 2.26 -10.46 -3.72
CA PHE A 101 3.26 -9.43 -3.51
C PHE A 101 2.76 -8.46 -2.43
N VAL A 102 3.45 -8.38 -1.31
CA VAL A 102 3.02 -7.60 -0.14
C VAL A 102 3.72 -6.24 -0.10
N ILE A 103 2.93 -5.18 -0.11
CA ILE A 103 3.39 -3.80 0.05
C ILE A 103 3.07 -3.36 1.46
N GLY A 104 4.08 -3.10 2.28
CA GLY A 104 3.92 -2.66 3.67
C GLY A 104 4.01 -1.14 3.79
N GLY A 105 3.14 -0.51 4.57
CA GLY A 105 3.20 0.93 4.82
C GLY A 105 2.14 1.47 5.78
N ASN A 106 2.22 2.76 6.04
CA ASN A 106 3.27 3.69 5.61
C ASN A 106 4.32 3.86 6.70
N VAL A 107 5.54 4.08 6.29
CA VAL A 107 6.65 4.39 7.20
C VAL A 107 7.33 5.70 6.80
N GLY A 108 8.05 6.31 7.72
CA GLY A 108 8.74 7.58 7.47
C GLY A 108 10.22 7.58 7.87
N ALA A 109 10.75 6.41 8.30
CA ALA A 109 12.12 6.28 8.79
C ALA A 109 12.77 4.98 8.27
N PRO A 110 14.12 4.96 8.12
CA PRO A 110 14.86 3.80 7.62
C PRO A 110 14.63 2.52 8.40
N GLU A 111 14.50 2.61 9.73
CA GLU A 111 14.27 1.46 10.61
C GLU A 111 12.95 0.76 10.26
N GLY A 112 11.91 1.55 9.93
CA GLY A 112 10.63 1.01 9.50
C GLY A 112 10.74 0.24 8.18
N VAL A 113 11.53 0.71 7.22
CA VAL A 113 11.79 0.01 5.96
C VAL A 113 12.48 -1.33 6.21
N MET A 114 13.58 -1.31 6.96
CA MET A 114 14.34 -2.52 7.28
C MET A 114 13.49 -3.56 8.00
N ASP A 115 12.64 -3.13 8.93
CA ASP A 115 11.79 -4.05 9.67
C ASP A 115 10.64 -4.60 8.82
N LEU A 116 10.00 -3.79 7.98
CA LEU A 116 8.98 -4.28 7.05
C LEU A 116 9.55 -5.34 6.09
N GLU A 117 10.74 -5.11 5.53
CA GLU A 117 11.43 -6.09 4.68
C GLU A 117 11.77 -7.37 5.46
N ARG A 118 12.27 -7.25 6.70
CA ARG A 118 12.56 -8.38 7.59
C ARG A 118 11.30 -9.17 7.95
N TRP A 119 10.14 -8.51 8.07
CA TRP A 119 8.86 -9.17 8.34
C TRP A 119 8.26 -9.86 7.11
N GLY A 120 8.81 -9.61 5.92
CA GLY A 120 8.43 -10.28 4.68
C GLY A 120 7.68 -9.41 3.67
N ALA A 121 7.67 -8.08 3.83
CA ALA A 121 7.17 -7.19 2.80
C ALA A 121 8.07 -7.25 1.55
N ASP A 122 7.46 -7.26 0.37
CA ASP A 122 8.15 -7.26 -0.93
C ASP A 122 8.42 -5.83 -1.43
N ALA A 123 7.69 -4.86 -0.90
CA ALA A 123 7.93 -3.43 -1.13
C ALA A 123 7.48 -2.62 0.09
N THR A 124 7.99 -1.41 0.22
CA THR A 124 7.65 -0.50 1.32
C THR A 124 7.11 0.82 0.79
N LYS A 125 5.97 1.25 1.34
CA LYS A 125 5.38 2.56 1.06
C LYS A 125 5.88 3.58 2.07
N VAL A 126 6.63 4.59 1.59
CA VAL A 126 7.28 5.62 2.41
C VAL A 126 6.58 6.96 2.29
N GLY A 127 6.19 7.50 3.43
CA GLY A 127 5.53 8.79 3.57
C GLY A 127 4.35 8.74 4.52
N ILE A 128 4.33 9.63 5.50
CA ILE A 128 3.25 9.74 6.48
C ILE A 128 2.61 11.11 6.34
N GLY A 129 1.42 11.14 5.74
CA GLY A 129 0.69 12.36 5.51
C GLY A 129 1.46 13.46 4.77
N PRO A 130 2.16 13.18 3.66
CA PRO A 130 2.96 14.17 2.95
C PRO A 130 2.10 15.19 2.21
N GLY A 131 0.88 14.80 1.82
CA GLY A 131 -0.03 15.68 1.09
C GLY A 131 -0.59 16.83 1.94
N LYS A 132 -0.81 17.99 1.32
CA LYS A 132 -1.36 19.18 2.00
C LYS A 132 -2.73 18.94 2.63
N VAL A 133 -3.55 18.08 2.02
CA VAL A 133 -4.91 17.75 2.48
C VAL A 133 -4.93 16.63 3.54
N CYS A 134 -3.79 15.97 3.79
CA CYS A 134 -3.75 14.84 4.71
C CYS A 134 -3.82 15.30 6.17
N ILE A 135 -4.78 14.74 6.90
CA ILE A 135 -5.01 15.03 8.33
C ILE A 135 -4.20 14.12 9.27
N THR A 136 -3.48 13.12 8.74
CA THR A 136 -2.73 12.15 9.55
C THR A 136 -1.78 12.85 10.52
N ARG A 137 -0.99 13.82 10.04
CA ARG A 137 -0.05 14.58 10.88
C ARG A 137 -0.75 15.33 12.02
N THR A 138 -1.94 15.84 11.79
CA THR A 138 -2.73 16.56 12.80
C THR A 138 -3.30 15.60 13.84
N LYS A 139 -3.66 14.38 13.43
CA LYS A 139 -4.23 13.36 14.31
C LYS A 139 -3.19 12.59 15.10
N THR A 140 -2.03 12.33 14.50
CA THR A 140 -0.97 11.48 15.10
C THR A 140 0.19 12.28 15.67
N GLY A 141 0.29 13.58 15.38
CA GLY A 141 1.42 14.42 15.78
C GLY A 141 2.69 14.19 14.97
N PHE A 142 2.66 13.32 13.95
CA PHE A 142 3.80 13.00 13.09
C PHE A 142 3.42 13.05 11.61
N GLY A 143 4.33 13.50 10.78
CA GLY A 143 4.17 13.50 9.32
C GLY A 143 5.46 13.89 8.61
N THR A 144 5.62 13.40 7.39
CA THR A 144 6.80 13.61 6.55
C THR A 144 6.66 14.80 5.59
N GLY A 145 5.51 15.50 5.60
CA GLY A 145 5.16 16.51 4.60
C GLY A 145 6.20 17.61 4.37
N GLY A 146 6.83 18.12 5.43
CA GLY A 146 7.86 19.15 5.30
C GLY A 146 9.25 18.62 4.91
N TRP A 147 9.46 17.28 4.93
CA TRP A 147 10.77 16.64 4.70
C TRP A 147 10.64 15.27 3.98
N GLN A 148 9.57 15.09 3.22
CA GLN A 148 9.28 13.85 2.49
C GLN A 148 10.44 13.40 1.60
N LEU A 149 11.07 14.33 0.88
CA LEU A 149 12.21 14.01 0.01
C LEU A 149 13.41 13.47 0.80
N SER A 150 13.68 14.04 1.99
CA SER A 150 14.72 13.55 2.89
C SER A 150 14.37 12.16 3.44
N ALA A 151 13.11 11.93 3.83
CA ALA A 151 12.64 10.63 4.28
C ALA A 151 12.82 9.57 3.18
N LEU A 152 12.41 9.86 1.96
CA LEU A 152 12.60 8.97 0.81
C LEU A 152 14.08 8.65 0.58
N LYS A 153 14.94 9.67 0.59
CA LYS A 153 16.38 9.49 0.39
C LYS A 153 17.02 8.62 1.48
N TRP A 154 16.61 8.79 2.73
CA TRP A 154 17.13 7.97 3.84
C TRP A 154 16.60 6.55 3.79
N CYS A 155 15.32 6.37 3.56
CA CYS A 155 14.71 5.06 3.42
C CYS A 155 15.29 4.30 2.22
N ALA A 156 15.46 4.94 1.08
CA ALA A 156 16.03 4.31 -0.12
C ALA A 156 17.50 3.85 0.05
N ARG A 157 18.25 4.44 0.98
CA ARG A 157 19.65 4.02 1.27
C ARG A 157 19.75 2.65 1.96
N VAL A 158 18.72 2.28 2.70
CA VAL A 158 18.69 1.02 3.47
C VAL A 158 17.80 -0.02 2.83
N ALA A 159 16.92 0.39 1.91
CA ALA A 159 15.99 -0.49 1.22
C ALA A 159 16.73 -1.48 0.32
N THR A 160 16.39 -2.75 0.44
CA THR A 160 16.81 -3.84 -0.46
C THR A 160 15.68 -4.28 -1.40
N ARG A 161 14.46 -3.78 -1.17
CA ARG A 161 13.24 -4.01 -1.92
C ARG A 161 12.73 -2.68 -2.50
N PRO A 162 11.82 -2.71 -3.47
CA PRO A 162 11.22 -1.50 -4.03
C PRO A 162 10.62 -0.57 -2.97
N VAL A 163 10.81 0.73 -3.14
CA VAL A 163 10.21 1.78 -2.32
C VAL A 163 9.18 2.52 -3.16
N ILE A 164 7.96 2.62 -2.65
CA ILE A 164 6.89 3.43 -3.23
C ILE A 164 6.84 4.74 -2.46
N ALA A 165 7.05 5.85 -3.17
CA ALA A 165 6.92 7.17 -2.59
C ALA A 165 5.44 7.54 -2.46
N ASP A 166 4.97 7.78 -1.22
CA ASP A 166 3.64 8.33 -1.00
C ASP A 166 3.69 9.84 -1.21
N VAL A 167 3.46 10.26 -2.45
CA VAL A 167 3.58 11.65 -2.85
C VAL A 167 2.33 12.10 -3.58
N LEU A 168 1.52 12.91 -2.93
CA LEU A 168 0.47 13.67 -3.58
C LEU A 168 1.05 15.03 -3.98
N ALA A 169 1.40 15.17 -5.27
CA ALA A 169 1.73 16.44 -5.92
C ALA A 169 2.68 17.34 -5.08
N ASP A 170 3.86 16.84 -4.72
CA ASP A 170 4.95 17.72 -4.28
C ASP A 170 5.58 18.33 -5.55
N PRO A 171 5.49 19.67 -5.75
CA PRO A 171 6.08 20.34 -6.90
C PRO A 171 7.58 20.03 -7.07
N GLN A 172 8.32 19.85 -5.98
CA GLN A 172 9.75 19.57 -6.02
C GLN A 172 10.08 18.19 -6.60
N ILE A 173 9.17 17.23 -6.48
CA ILE A 173 9.34 15.89 -7.04
C ILE A 173 9.02 15.90 -8.53
N ALA A 174 7.99 16.63 -8.93
CA ALA A 174 7.64 16.83 -10.33
C ALA A 174 8.77 17.56 -11.10
N GLU A 175 9.37 18.60 -10.51
CA GLU A 175 10.49 19.35 -11.11
C GLU A 175 11.75 18.51 -11.27
N ARG A 176 12.01 17.57 -10.37
CA ARG A 176 13.22 16.73 -10.40
C ARG A 176 13.10 15.47 -11.25
N ARG A 177 11.99 15.29 -11.97
CA ARG A 177 11.73 14.10 -12.83
C ARG A 177 12.04 12.78 -12.13
N MET A 178 11.77 12.69 -10.83
CA MET A 178 11.93 11.42 -10.12
C MET A 178 10.86 10.46 -10.63
N VAL A 179 11.30 9.35 -11.20
CA VAL A 179 10.41 8.25 -11.59
C VAL A 179 9.87 7.65 -10.29
N ILE A 180 8.57 7.73 -10.12
CA ILE A 180 7.83 7.22 -8.98
C ILE A 180 7.22 5.88 -9.38
#